data_f5d1ba7f2b451454464ad33f035538dc
#
_entry.id   f5d1ba7f2b451454464ad33f035538dc
#
_cell.length_a   1.000
_cell.length_b   1.000
_cell.length_c   1.000
_cell.angle_alpha   90.00
_cell.angle_beta   90.00
_cell.angle_gamma   90.00
#
_symmetry.space_group_name_H-M   'P 1'
#
loop_
_entity.id
_entity.type
_entity.pdbx_description
1 polymer ?
#
loop_
_entity_poly.entity_id
_entity_poly.type
_entity_poly.pdbx_seq_one_letter_code
_entity_poly.pdbx_strand_id
1 'polypeptide(L)'
;MPRPGVRGIRPAARQNGRMSELRAVVTGASSGIGAATVRAFRAAGWEVVGVARREDRLRALAAETGASVFVADLTKQADVDRLRDHLEATGPVHALVNNAGGAKGLDSVEASDVDDWAWMFEVNVLAVKRVTSTLLPLLRRGAVERGVADIVNITSIAGHIAYVGGGGYNAAKFAAHALTEVLRLELNGEPLRVIEVAPGMVRTDEFALVRFGGDRARADAVYEGVPDPLVADDIAGVIVDAVLKPRHVDLDLIVVKPVAQAAPYRVAKGDLVVRAETTR
;
A
#
# COMPACT_ATOMS: atom_id res chain seq x y z
N MET A 1 36.11 -9.07 26.96
CA MET A 1 35.65 -9.85 25.81
C MET A 1 35.44 -8.91 24.65
N PRO A 2 36.09 -9.10 23.49
CA PRO A 2 35.90 -8.22 22.34
C PRO A 2 34.54 -8.52 21.66
N ARG A 3 33.86 -7.45 21.23
CA ARG A 3 32.60 -7.52 20.48
C ARG A 3 32.84 -8.19 19.11
N PRO A 4 31.97 -9.11 18.64
CA PRO A 4 32.12 -9.68 17.29
C PRO A 4 31.87 -8.58 16.25
N GLY A 5 32.81 -8.48 15.30
CA GLY A 5 32.79 -7.52 14.22
C GLY A 5 31.56 -7.70 13.32
N VAL A 6 31.03 -6.59 12.84
CA VAL A 6 30.00 -6.52 11.79
C VAL A 6 30.51 -7.25 10.55
N ARG A 7 29.98 -8.43 10.29
CA ARG A 7 30.24 -9.14 9.03
C ARG A 7 29.56 -8.37 7.90
N GLY A 8 30.39 -7.88 6.99
CA GLY A 8 29.94 -7.22 5.77
C GLY A 8 28.90 -8.06 5.04
N ILE A 9 27.88 -7.39 4.54
CA ILE A 9 26.81 -7.94 3.70
C ILE A 9 27.49 -8.56 2.46
N ARG A 10 27.47 -9.89 2.33
CA ARG A 10 27.83 -10.53 1.07
C ARG A 10 26.69 -10.29 0.08
N PRO A 11 26.98 -9.79 -1.14
CA PRO A 11 25.97 -9.70 -2.19
C PRO A 11 25.47 -11.11 -2.54
N ALA A 12 24.19 -11.19 -2.92
CA ALA A 12 23.53 -12.42 -3.35
C ALA A 12 24.37 -13.21 -4.38
N ALA A 13 24.37 -14.53 -4.25
CA ALA A 13 25.14 -15.42 -5.11
C ALA A 13 24.73 -15.24 -6.58
N ARG A 14 25.73 -14.99 -7.45
CA ARG A 14 25.57 -14.97 -8.90
C ARG A 14 25.24 -16.38 -9.39
N GLN A 15 24.02 -16.61 -9.86
CA GLN A 15 23.74 -17.70 -10.80
C GLN A 15 23.72 -17.12 -12.21
N ASN A 16 24.60 -17.61 -13.07
CA ASN A 16 24.71 -17.30 -14.51
C ASN A 16 24.81 -15.83 -14.92
N GLY A 17 25.66 -15.03 -14.27
CA GLY A 17 26.12 -13.75 -14.82
C GLY A 17 25.10 -12.60 -14.92
N ARG A 18 23.80 -12.83 -14.72
CA ARG A 18 22.75 -11.83 -14.48
C ARG A 18 22.34 -11.86 -13.01
N MET A 19 22.39 -10.73 -12.35
CA MET A 19 21.61 -10.57 -11.11
C MET A 19 20.15 -10.70 -11.53
N SER A 20 19.39 -11.64 -10.93
CA SER A 20 17.94 -11.66 -11.11
C SER A 20 17.41 -10.30 -10.64
N GLU A 21 16.77 -9.56 -11.55
CA GLU A 21 16.20 -8.28 -11.20
C GLU A 21 15.05 -8.53 -10.21
N LEU A 22 15.10 -7.86 -9.05
CA LEU A 22 14.06 -8.00 -8.04
C LEU A 22 12.74 -7.46 -8.60
N ARG A 23 11.64 -8.19 -8.37
CA ARG A 23 10.34 -7.85 -8.95
C ARG A 23 9.32 -7.51 -7.87
N ALA A 24 8.65 -6.37 -8.05
CA ALA A 24 7.49 -5.95 -7.26
C ALA A 24 6.19 -6.03 -8.08
N VAL A 25 5.11 -6.45 -7.45
CA VAL A 25 3.74 -6.34 -7.97
C VAL A 25 3.02 -5.27 -7.17
N VAL A 26 2.47 -4.25 -7.83
CA VAL A 26 1.79 -3.12 -7.19
C VAL A 26 0.35 -3.05 -7.69
N THR A 27 -0.61 -3.26 -6.79
CA THR A 27 -2.03 -3.15 -7.12
C THR A 27 -2.53 -1.71 -6.96
N GLY A 28 -3.59 -1.34 -7.71
CA GLY A 28 -4.08 0.04 -7.74
C GLY A 28 -3.09 1.01 -8.41
N ALA A 29 -2.26 0.52 -9.33
CA ALA A 29 -1.15 1.27 -9.94
C ALA A 29 -1.58 2.40 -10.88
N SER A 30 -2.86 2.55 -11.21
CA SER A 30 -3.33 3.54 -12.18
C SER A 30 -3.40 4.97 -11.67
N SER A 31 -3.16 5.22 -10.37
CA SER A 31 -3.16 6.58 -9.78
C SER A 31 -2.57 6.61 -8.36
N GLY A 32 -2.41 7.80 -7.81
CA GLY A 32 -2.10 8.09 -6.42
C GLY A 32 -0.91 7.29 -5.88
N ILE A 33 -1.05 6.73 -4.68
CA ILE A 33 0.01 5.98 -3.99
C ILE A 33 0.53 4.82 -4.83
N GLY A 34 -0.35 4.07 -5.53
CA GLY A 34 0.06 2.94 -6.36
C GLY A 34 0.96 3.35 -7.51
N ALA A 35 0.61 4.40 -8.25
CA ALA A 35 1.44 4.91 -9.34
C ALA A 35 2.80 5.46 -8.83
N ALA A 36 2.78 6.21 -7.71
CA ALA A 36 3.99 6.68 -7.05
C ALA A 36 4.89 5.51 -6.59
N THR A 37 4.28 4.45 -6.05
CA THR A 37 5.02 3.24 -5.63
C THR A 37 5.68 2.53 -6.81
N VAL A 38 5.02 2.45 -7.98
CA VAL A 38 5.64 1.93 -9.20
C VAL A 38 6.87 2.74 -9.57
N ARG A 39 6.77 4.08 -9.59
CA ARG A 39 7.91 4.98 -9.87
C ARG A 39 9.06 4.77 -8.89
N ALA A 40 8.75 4.71 -7.61
CA ALA A 40 9.75 4.56 -6.54
C ALA A 40 10.50 3.22 -6.63
N PHE A 41 9.81 2.09 -6.87
CA PHE A 41 10.47 0.80 -7.09
C PHE A 41 11.30 0.79 -8.38
N ARG A 42 10.81 1.39 -9.48
CA ARG A 42 11.59 1.51 -10.72
C ARG A 42 12.85 2.34 -10.51
N ALA A 43 12.77 3.45 -9.78
CA ALA A 43 13.92 4.27 -9.41
C ALA A 43 14.93 3.51 -8.52
N ALA A 44 14.45 2.58 -7.70
CA ALA A 44 15.28 1.68 -6.90
C ALA A 44 15.87 0.49 -7.70
N GLY A 45 15.64 0.42 -9.02
CA GLY A 45 16.20 -0.60 -9.91
C GLY A 45 15.42 -1.93 -9.94
N TRP A 46 14.18 -1.94 -9.45
CA TRP A 46 13.34 -3.14 -9.46
C TRP A 46 12.56 -3.25 -10.78
N GLU A 47 12.32 -4.47 -11.23
CA GLU A 47 11.21 -4.75 -12.15
C GLU A 47 9.89 -4.51 -11.41
N VAL A 48 8.90 -3.94 -12.10
CA VAL A 48 7.60 -3.69 -11.51
C VAL A 48 6.50 -4.15 -12.46
N VAL A 49 5.49 -4.84 -11.91
CA VAL A 49 4.22 -5.10 -12.60
C VAL A 49 3.13 -4.28 -11.92
N GLY A 50 2.70 -3.22 -12.57
CA GLY A 50 1.58 -2.39 -12.13
C GLY A 50 0.25 -3.00 -12.52
N VAL A 51 -0.65 -3.21 -11.55
CA VAL A 51 -1.96 -3.87 -11.76
C VAL A 51 -3.10 -2.91 -11.45
N ALA A 52 -4.02 -2.72 -12.38
CA ALA A 52 -5.25 -1.93 -12.18
C ALA A 52 -6.28 -2.23 -13.29
N ARG A 53 -7.46 -1.59 -13.20
CA ARG A 53 -8.54 -1.76 -14.19
C ARG A 53 -8.41 -0.81 -15.39
N ARG A 54 -7.81 0.39 -15.20
CA ARG A 54 -7.75 1.46 -16.22
C ARG A 54 -6.52 1.29 -17.09
N GLU A 55 -6.74 0.73 -18.25
CA GLU A 55 -5.68 0.38 -19.19
C GLU A 55 -4.93 1.61 -19.72
N ASP A 56 -5.64 2.69 -20.04
CA ASP A 56 -5.07 3.96 -20.53
C ASP A 56 -4.06 4.53 -19.55
N ARG A 57 -4.42 4.57 -18.25
CA ARG A 57 -3.55 5.05 -17.18
C ARG A 57 -2.35 4.14 -16.95
N LEU A 58 -2.56 2.82 -17.03
CA LEU A 58 -1.47 1.85 -16.92
C LEU A 58 -0.48 1.98 -18.08
N ARG A 59 -0.97 2.15 -19.31
CA ARG A 59 -0.12 2.36 -20.48
C ARG A 59 0.71 3.65 -20.36
N ALA A 60 0.11 4.73 -19.87
CA ALA A 60 0.82 5.98 -19.63
C ALA A 60 1.94 5.80 -18.58
N LEU A 61 1.64 5.10 -17.47
CA LEU A 61 2.63 4.78 -16.43
C LEU A 61 3.75 3.89 -16.97
N ALA A 62 3.43 2.89 -17.79
CA ALA A 62 4.41 2.03 -18.44
C ALA A 62 5.33 2.81 -19.36
N ALA A 63 4.79 3.72 -20.17
CA ALA A 63 5.58 4.59 -21.07
C ALA A 63 6.52 5.52 -20.29
N GLU A 64 6.09 6.03 -19.15
CA GLU A 64 6.87 6.90 -18.27
C GLU A 64 8.00 6.15 -17.55
N THR A 65 7.72 4.96 -17.03
CA THR A 65 8.60 4.29 -16.05
C THR A 65 9.34 3.07 -16.60
N GLY A 66 8.92 2.54 -17.75
CA GLY A 66 9.36 1.25 -18.25
C GLY A 66 8.85 0.06 -17.41
N ALA A 67 7.87 0.25 -16.55
CA ALA A 67 7.25 -0.83 -15.81
C ALA A 67 6.37 -1.70 -16.73
N SER A 68 6.26 -2.98 -16.43
CA SER A 68 5.22 -3.84 -17.00
C SER A 68 3.88 -3.53 -16.37
N VAL A 69 2.80 -3.75 -17.10
CA VAL A 69 1.45 -3.50 -16.58
C VAL A 69 0.50 -4.65 -16.92
N PHE A 70 -0.48 -4.88 -16.05
CA PHE A 70 -1.49 -5.91 -16.22
C PHE A 70 -2.87 -5.38 -15.87
N VAL A 71 -3.82 -5.52 -16.79
CA VAL A 71 -5.22 -5.07 -16.59
C VAL A 71 -6.00 -6.16 -15.88
N ALA A 72 -6.48 -5.88 -14.66
CA ALA A 72 -7.27 -6.79 -13.85
C ALA A 72 -8.26 -6.06 -12.95
N ASP A 73 -9.43 -6.65 -12.77
CA ASP A 73 -10.37 -6.35 -11.71
C ASP A 73 -10.15 -7.34 -10.54
N LEU A 74 -9.53 -6.87 -9.47
CA LEU A 74 -9.14 -7.71 -8.34
C LEU A 74 -10.32 -8.20 -7.49
N THR A 75 -11.52 -7.72 -7.78
CA THR A 75 -12.77 -8.28 -7.22
C THR A 75 -13.17 -9.60 -7.90
N LYS A 76 -12.55 -9.94 -9.03
CA LYS A 76 -12.82 -11.15 -9.81
C LYS A 76 -11.69 -12.15 -9.68
N GLN A 77 -11.98 -13.34 -9.15
CA GLN A 77 -10.98 -14.39 -8.99
C GLN A 77 -10.31 -14.76 -10.34
N ALA A 78 -11.09 -14.85 -11.41
CA ALA A 78 -10.55 -15.19 -12.75
C ALA A 78 -9.49 -14.19 -13.24
N ASP A 79 -9.63 -12.91 -12.91
CA ASP A 79 -8.63 -11.89 -13.26
C ASP A 79 -7.35 -12.04 -12.43
N VAL A 80 -7.49 -12.40 -11.16
CA VAL A 80 -6.36 -12.67 -10.26
C VAL A 80 -5.64 -13.95 -10.68
N ASP A 81 -6.35 -14.98 -11.13
CA ASP A 81 -5.76 -16.21 -11.68
C ASP A 81 -4.97 -15.93 -12.97
N ARG A 82 -5.52 -15.12 -13.89
CA ARG A 82 -4.79 -14.69 -15.09
C ARG A 82 -3.53 -13.87 -14.75
N LEU A 83 -3.58 -13.04 -13.71
CA LEU A 83 -2.40 -12.32 -13.21
C LEU A 83 -1.34 -13.29 -12.70
N ARG A 84 -1.74 -14.30 -11.90
CA ARG A 84 -0.82 -15.35 -11.43
C ARG A 84 -0.14 -16.04 -12.61
N ASP A 85 -0.91 -16.50 -13.60
CA ASP A 85 -0.40 -17.24 -14.76
C ASP A 85 0.60 -16.38 -15.56
N HIS A 86 0.30 -15.09 -15.73
CA HIS A 86 1.22 -14.14 -16.35
C HIS A 86 2.53 -13.99 -15.55
N LEU A 87 2.44 -13.86 -14.22
CA LEU A 87 3.61 -13.72 -13.36
C LEU A 87 4.43 -15.03 -13.31
N GLU A 88 3.78 -16.19 -13.32
CA GLU A 88 4.46 -17.50 -13.36
C GLU A 88 5.32 -17.66 -14.61
N ALA A 89 4.83 -17.20 -15.75
CA ALA A 89 5.57 -17.25 -17.00
C ALA A 89 6.79 -16.30 -17.04
N THR A 90 6.83 -15.30 -16.15
CA THR A 90 7.84 -14.24 -16.17
C THR A 90 8.81 -14.26 -14.98
N GLY A 91 8.57 -15.10 -13.97
CA GLY A 91 9.49 -15.35 -12.83
C GLY A 91 8.88 -15.04 -11.45
N PRO A 92 9.66 -15.13 -10.38
CA PRO A 92 9.20 -14.97 -9.01
C PRO A 92 8.82 -13.55 -8.66
N VAL A 93 8.11 -13.38 -7.55
CA VAL A 93 7.71 -12.09 -6.98
C VAL A 93 8.44 -11.88 -5.66
N HIS A 94 9.13 -10.76 -5.50
CA HIS A 94 9.91 -10.44 -4.30
C HIS A 94 9.21 -9.45 -3.38
N ALA A 95 8.25 -8.68 -3.91
CA ALA A 95 7.37 -7.81 -3.14
C ALA A 95 5.97 -7.73 -3.76
N LEU A 96 4.94 -7.85 -2.93
CA LEU A 96 3.55 -7.57 -3.29
C LEU A 96 3.08 -6.35 -2.50
N VAL A 97 2.63 -5.30 -3.20
CA VAL A 97 2.01 -4.13 -2.58
C VAL A 97 0.51 -4.14 -2.85
N ASN A 98 -0.27 -4.51 -1.86
CA ASN A 98 -1.72 -4.44 -1.86
C ASN A 98 -2.15 -3.00 -1.57
N ASN A 99 -2.19 -2.18 -2.60
CA ASN A 99 -2.57 -0.78 -2.50
C ASN A 99 -3.98 -0.50 -3.08
N ALA A 100 -4.50 -1.37 -3.95
CA ALA A 100 -5.84 -1.20 -4.49
C ALA A 100 -6.88 -1.13 -3.37
N GLY A 101 -7.74 -0.13 -3.41
CA GLY A 101 -8.78 0.11 -2.42
C GLY A 101 -9.52 1.41 -2.69
N GLY A 102 -10.45 1.77 -1.82
CA GLY A 102 -11.20 3.00 -1.95
C GLY A 102 -12.20 3.22 -0.82
N ALA A 103 -12.84 4.37 -0.85
CA ALA A 103 -13.90 4.76 0.10
C ALA A 103 -15.09 5.33 -0.66
N LYS A 104 -16.28 5.24 -0.06
CA LYS A 104 -17.52 5.86 -0.52
C LYS A 104 -18.23 6.54 0.65
N GLY A 105 -18.71 7.75 0.39
CA GLY A 105 -19.55 8.51 1.30
C GLY A 105 -18.91 8.93 2.63
N LEU A 106 -19.66 9.71 3.37
CA LEU A 106 -19.42 10.13 4.76
C LEU A 106 -20.74 10.16 5.56
N ASP A 107 -21.74 9.42 5.10
CA ASP A 107 -23.04 9.38 5.73
C ASP A 107 -22.97 8.64 7.07
N SER A 108 -23.94 8.89 7.95
CA SER A 108 -24.09 8.14 9.20
C SER A 108 -24.35 6.66 8.90
N VAL A 109 -24.15 5.79 9.90
CA VAL A 109 -24.47 4.36 9.77
C VAL A 109 -25.95 4.16 9.41
N GLU A 110 -26.83 5.00 9.94
CA GLU A 110 -28.27 4.94 9.67
C GLU A 110 -28.62 5.30 8.21
N ALA A 111 -27.92 6.30 7.63
CA ALA A 111 -28.25 6.86 6.32
C ALA A 111 -27.43 6.27 5.16
N SER A 112 -26.34 5.59 5.45
CA SER A 112 -25.43 5.06 4.43
C SER A 112 -25.98 3.82 3.74
N ASP A 113 -25.69 3.70 2.42
CA ASP A 113 -26.10 2.57 1.60
C ASP A 113 -25.27 1.31 1.94
N VAL A 114 -25.93 0.18 2.16
CA VAL A 114 -25.29 -1.11 2.42
C VAL A 114 -24.47 -1.61 1.24
N ASP A 115 -24.84 -1.27 0.00
CA ASP A 115 -24.08 -1.65 -1.20
C ASP A 115 -22.73 -0.92 -1.26
N ASP A 116 -22.67 0.31 -0.75
CA ASP A 116 -21.39 1.03 -0.61
C ASP A 116 -20.49 0.37 0.43
N TRP A 117 -21.07 -0.13 1.53
CA TRP A 117 -20.32 -0.91 2.52
C TRP A 117 -19.79 -2.22 1.92
N ALA A 118 -20.65 -2.97 1.23
CA ALA A 118 -20.28 -4.20 0.55
C ALA A 118 -19.15 -3.97 -0.46
N TRP A 119 -19.24 -2.90 -1.26
CA TRP A 119 -18.19 -2.52 -2.20
C TRP A 119 -16.88 -2.17 -1.48
N MET A 120 -16.93 -1.38 -0.39
CA MET A 120 -15.73 -1.03 0.39
C MET A 120 -15.08 -2.28 1.00
N PHE A 121 -15.87 -3.24 1.48
CA PHE A 121 -15.36 -4.50 2.00
C PHE A 121 -14.73 -5.36 0.89
N GLU A 122 -15.39 -5.41 -0.28
CA GLU A 122 -14.90 -6.16 -1.44
C GLU A 122 -13.53 -5.66 -1.90
N VAL A 123 -13.37 -4.34 -2.08
CA VAL A 123 -12.12 -3.79 -2.64
C VAL A 123 -11.00 -3.66 -1.62
N ASN A 124 -11.29 -3.47 -0.33
CA ASN A 124 -10.26 -3.25 0.70
C ASN A 124 -9.88 -4.52 1.47
N VAL A 125 -10.71 -5.57 1.45
CA VAL A 125 -10.49 -6.79 2.24
C VAL A 125 -10.43 -8.02 1.34
N LEU A 126 -11.52 -8.33 0.62
CA LEU A 126 -11.61 -9.56 -0.15
C LEU A 126 -10.64 -9.56 -1.34
N ALA A 127 -10.46 -8.43 -2.00
CA ALA A 127 -9.46 -8.29 -3.07
C ALA A 127 -8.03 -8.51 -2.54
N VAL A 128 -7.69 -7.94 -1.37
CA VAL A 128 -6.39 -8.16 -0.71
C VAL A 128 -6.18 -9.64 -0.40
N LYS A 129 -7.20 -10.30 0.18
CA LYS A 129 -7.17 -11.74 0.47
C LYS A 129 -6.95 -12.56 -0.81
N ARG A 130 -7.72 -12.30 -1.88
CA ARG A 130 -7.59 -13.02 -3.16
C ARG A 130 -6.19 -12.91 -3.72
N VAL A 131 -5.72 -11.68 -3.92
CA VAL A 131 -4.40 -11.42 -4.50
C VAL A 131 -3.30 -12.06 -3.66
N THR A 132 -3.30 -11.86 -2.35
CA THR A 132 -2.28 -12.39 -1.45
C THR A 132 -2.26 -13.91 -1.50
N SER A 133 -3.40 -14.59 -1.31
CA SER A 133 -3.45 -16.05 -1.31
C SER A 133 -3.06 -16.66 -2.66
N THR A 134 -3.43 -16.02 -3.77
CA THR A 134 -3.11 -16.50 -5.11
C THR A 134 -1.63 -16.32 -5.47
N LEU A 135 -1.01 -15.22 -5.02
CA LEU A 135 0.40 -14.91 -5.32
C LEU A 135 1.40 -15.43 -4.26
N LEU A 136 0.92 -15.96 -3.13
CA LEU A 136 1.78 -16.47 -2.07
C LEU A 136 2.80 -17.53 -2.53
N PRO A 137 2.49 -18.50 -3.44
CA PRO A 137 3.47 -19.40 -3.99
C PRO A 137 4.61 -18.71 -4.74
N LEU A 138 4.30 -17.60 -5.45
CA LEU A 138 5.30 -16.80 -6.17
C LEU A 138 6.21 -16.02 -5.22
N LEU A 139 5.63 -15.48 -4.14
CA LEU A 139 6.38 -14.80 -3.07
C LEU A 139 7.32 -15.78 -2.35
N ARG A 140 6.89 -17.01 -2.07
CA ARG A 140 7.77 -18.06 -1.52
C ARG A 140 8.95 -18.35 -2.43
N ARG A 141 8.74 -18.39 -3.76
CA ARG A 141 9.86 -18.53 -4.72
C ARG A 141 10.80 -17.32 -4.66
N GLY A 142 10.26 -16.11 -4.61
CA GLY A 142 11.07 -14.90 -4.45
C GLY A 142 11.85 -14.87 -3.13
N ALA A 143 11.26 -15.37 -2.06
CA ALA A 143 11.92 -15.49 -0.76
C ALA A 143 13.09 -16.48 -0.80
N VAL A 144 12.99 -17.58 -1.56
CA VAL A 144 14.11 -18.52 -1.76
C VAL A 144 15.27 -17.83 -2.49
N GLU A 145 15.00 -16.99 -3.48
CA GLU A 145 16.03 -16.31 -4.27
C GLU A 145 16.72 -15.16 -3.52
N ARG A 146 15.93 -14.30 -2.87
CA ARG A 146 16.43 -13.10 -2.18
C ARG A 146 16.78 -13.35 -0.71
N GLY A 147 16.28 -14.45 -0.12
CA GLY A 147 16.35 -14.74 1.31
C GLY A 147 15.23 -14.08 2.13
N VAL A 148 14.32 -13.34 1.50
CA VAL A 148 13.10 -12.75 2.04
C VAL A 148 12.21 -12.27 0.90
N ALA A 149 10.87 -12.31 1.05
CA ALA A 149 9.95 -11.58 0.22
C ALA A 149 8.97 -10.78 1.11
N ASP A 150 8.31 -9.78 0.51
CA ASP A 150 7.53 -8.80 1.23
C ASP A 150 6.07 -8.78 0.79
N ILE A 151 5.15 -8.71 1.75
CA ILE A 151 3.74 -8.41 1.53
C ILE A 151 3.46 -7.08 2.24
N VAL A 152 3.19 -6.03 1.47
CA VAL A 152 2.88 -4.71 1.99
C VAL A 152 1.39 -4.43 1.79
N ASN A 153 0.67 -4.26 2.87
CA ASN A 153 -0.76 -3.93 2.84
C ASN A 153 -0.96 -2.44 3.17
N ILE A 154 -1.58 -1.70 2.25
CA ILE A 154 -1.92 -0.29 2.48
C ILE A 154 -3.29 -0.24 3.15
N THR A 155 -3.26 -0.04 4.47
CA THR A 155 -4.46 0.13 5.27
C THR A 155 -4.85 1.61 5.40
N SER A 156 -4.98 2.13 6.59
CA SER A 156 -5.22 3.54 6.92
C SER A 156 -5.21 3.72 8.43
N ILE A 157 -4.96 4.92 8.93
CA ILE A 157 -5.30 5.26 10.33
C ILE A 157 -6.79 5.02 10.65
N ALA A 158 -7.65 5.02 9.63
CA ALA A 158 -9.07 4.64 9.72
C ALA A 158 -9.31 3.16 10.05
N GLY A 159 -8.27 2.32 9.98
CA GLY A 159 -8.27 0.92 10.43
C GLY A 159 -7.89 0.76 11.90
N HIS A 160 -7.52 1.84 12.58
CA HIS A 160 -7.09 1.86 13.98
C HIS A 160 -7.93 2.81 14.83
N ILE A 161 -8.52 3.84 14.24
CA ILE A 161 -9.29 4.88 14.93
C ILE A 161 -10.57 5.15 14.13
N ALA A 162 -11.73 4.90 14.76
CA ALA A 162 -13.02 5.21 14.18
C ALA A 162 -13.33 6.71 14.25
N TYR A 163 -14.14 7.20 13.31
CA TYR A 163 -14.61 8.58 13.27
C TYR A 163 -16.02 8.69 12.69
N VAL A 164 -16.72 9.75 13.04
CA VAL A 164 -18.09 9.99 12.58
C VAL A 164 -18.13 10.13 11.05
N GLY A 165 -19.07 9.47 10.39
CA GLY A 165 -19.19 9.44 8.94
C GLY A 165 -18.22 8.48 8.25
N GLY A 166 -17.37 7.79 9.00
CA GLY A 166 -16.42 6.82 8.47
C GLY A 166 -16.94 5.36 8.43
N GLY A 167 -18.19 5.09 8.80
CA GLY A 167 -18.70 3.77 9.13
C GLY A 167 -18.22 2.62 8.25
N GLY A 168 -18.62 2.57 6.99
CA GLY A 168 -18.22 1.49 6.08
C GLY A 168 -16.73 1.45 5.78
N TYR A 169 -16.08 2.61 5.63
CA TYR A 169 -14.65 2.69 5.42
C TYR A 169 -13.85 2.26 6.65
N ASN A 170 -14.24 2.73 7.86
CA ASN A 170 -13.63 2.25 9.08
C ASN A 170 -13.76 0.73 9.21
N ALA A 171 -14.97 0.17 9.05
CA ALA A 171 -15.21 -1.27 9.16
C ALA A 171 -14.31 -2.05 8.20
N ALA A 172 -14.21 -1.64 6.92
CA ALA A 172 -13.36 -2.29 5.94
C ALA A 172 -11.86 -2.17 6.27
N LYS A 173 -11.40 -1.01 6.77
CA LYS A 173 -9.98 -0.82 7.12
C LYS A 173 -9.58 -1.49 8.43
N PHE A 174 -10.49 -1.58 9.43
CA PHE A 174 -10.28 -2.44 10.61
C PHE A 174 -10.18 -3.92 10.22
N ALA A 175 -11.03 -4.38 9.30
CA ALA A 175 -10.94 -5.74 8.78
C ALA A 175 -9.64 -5.99 8.00
N ALA A 176 -9.16 -5.02 7.20
CA ALA A 176 -7.89 -5.11 6.49
C ALA A 176 -6.68 -5.15 7.46
N HIS A 177 -6.73 -4.37 8.55
CA HIS A 177 -5.75 -4.43 9.62
C HIS A 177 -5.74 -5.84 10.27
N ALA A 178 -6.89 -6.34 10.70
CA ALA A 178 -7.00 -7.67 11.30
C ALA A 178 -6.52 -8.79 10.35
N LEU A 179 -6.85 -8.71 9.05
CA LEU A 179 -6.35 -9.64 8.03
C LEU A 179 -4.83 -9.60 7.95
N THR A 180 -4.22 -8.41 8.04
CA THR A 180 -2.77 -8.24 7.98
C THR A 180 -2.08 -8.86 9.20
N GLU A 181 -2.65 -8.68 10.40
CA GLU A 181 -2.13 -9.30 11.61
C GLU A 181 -2.23 -10.83 11.58
N VAL A 182 -3.38 -11.37 11.17
CA VAL A 182 -3.58 -12.83 11.04
C VAL A 182 -2.61 -13.41 10.03
N LEU A 183 -2.42 -12.74 8.89
CA LEU A 183 -1.46 -13.19 7.86
C LEU A 183 -0.03 -13.26 8.42
N ARG A 184 0.38 -12.29 9.23
CA ARG A 184 1.70 -12.29 9.91
C ARG A 184 1.85 -13.47 10.85
N LEU A 185 0.79 -13.81 11.62
CA LEU A 185 0.80 -14.97 12.51
C LEU A 185 0.89 -16.29 11.75
N GLU A 186 0.12 -16.42 10.65
CA GLU A 186 0.09 -17.64 9.84
C GLU A 186 1.38 -17.89 9.06
N LEU A 187 2.08 -16.84 8.63
CA LEU A 187 3.36 -16.93 7.91
C LEU A 187 4.57 -16.92 8.84
N ASN A 188 4.38 -16.91 10.15
CA ASN A 188 5.50 -16.93 11.10
C ASN A 188 6.36 -18.19 10.91
N GLY A 189 7.68 -17.99 10.75
CA GLY A 189 8.64 -19.07 10.46
C GLY A 189 8.99 -19.21 8.97
N GLU A 190 8.26 -18.54 8.06
CA GLU A 190 8.65 -18.40 6.66
C GLU A 190 9.49 -17.10 6.46
N PRO A 191 10.40 -17.03 5.47
CA PRO A 191 11.14 -15.81 5.17
C PRO A 191 10.25 -14.81 4.38
N LEU A 192 9.10 -14.49 4.96
CA LEU A 192 8.09 -13.55 4.43
C LEU A 192 7.84 -12.47 5.47
N ARG A 193 7.97 -11.20 5.07
CA ARG A 193 7.61 -10.07 5.92
C ARG A 193 6.21 -9.58 5.55
N VAL A 194 5.40 -9.28 6.55
CA VAL A 194 4.06 -8.73 6.38
C VAL A 194 4.01 -7.35 7.00
N ILE A 195 4.10 -6.35 6.13
CA ILE A 195 4.25 -4.94 6.49
C ILE A 195 2.89 -4.25 6.31
N GLU A 196 2.43 -3.58 7.34
CA GLU A 196 1.29 -2.69 7.25
C GLU A 196 1.75 -1.24 7.16
N VAL A 197 1.31 -0.54 6.11
CA VAL A 197 1.45 0.92 6.03
C VAL A 197 0.07 1.53 6.21
N ALA A 198 -0.11 2.35 7.24
CA ALA A 198 -1.35 2.98 7.64
C ALA A 198 -1.29 4.51 7.45
N PRO A 199 -1.57 5.02 6.24
CA PRO A 199 -1.55 6.44 5.96
C PRO A 199 -2.67 7.20 6.69
N GLY A 200 -2.36 8.45 7.07
CA GLY A 200 -3.34 9.45 7.43
C GLY A 200 -3.88 10.20 6.21
N MET A 201 -3.92 11.52 6.31
CA MET A 201 -4.41 12.39 5.23
C MET A 201 -3.36 12.50 4.13
N VAL A 202 -3.62 11.85 2.99
CA VAL A 202 -2.80 11.92 1.78
C VAL A 202 -3.59 12.61 0.68
N ARG A 203 -3.09 13.72 0.16
CA ARG A 203 -3.68 14.39 -0.99
C ARG A 203 -3.33 13.59 -2.25
N THR A 204 -4.34 12.98 -2.85
CA THR A 204 -4.25 12.31 -4.16
C THR A 204 -5.38 12.80 -5.04
N ASP A 205 -5.20 12.75 -6.36
CA ASP A 205 -6.15 13.30 -7.33
C ASP A 205 -7.52 12.60 -7.31
N GLU A 206 -7.59 11.36 -6.80
CA GLU A 206 -8.74 10.51 -7.02
C GLU A 206 -9.42 9.96 -5.77
N PHE A 207 -8.70 9.73 -4.66
CA PHE A 207 -9.29 9.08 -3.49
C PHE A 207 -10.50 9.87 -2.95
N ALA A 208 -10.33 11.17 -2.71
CA ALA A 208 -11.41 12.03 -2.26
C ALA A 208 -12.50 12.18 -3.33
N LEU A 209 -12.10 12.31 -4.61
CA LEU A 209 -13.04 12.43 -5.72
C LEU A 209 -13.95 11.19 -5.85
N VAL A 210 -13.39 9.98 -5.77
CA VAL A 210 -14.16 8.72 -5.78
C VAL A 210 -15.07 8.64 -4.57
N ARG A 211 -14.56 9.01 -3.39
CA ARG A 211 -15.32 9.01 -2.14
C ARG A 211 -16.58 9.86 -2.21
N PHE A 212 -16.52 10.99 -2.90
CA PHE A 212 -17.63 11.93 -3.04
C PHE A 212 -18.35 11.81 -4.39
N GLY A 213 -18.26 10.66 -5.06
CA GLY A 213 -19.01 10.40 -6.30
C GLY A 213 -18.69 11.34 -7.46
N GLY A 214 -17.46 11.89 -7.50
CA GLY A 214 -17.00 12.83 -8.51
C GLY A 214 -17.18 14.31 -8.15
N ASP A 215 -17.72 14.63 -6.97
CA ASP A 215 -17.85 16.02 -6.49
C ASP A 215 -16.46 16.59 -6.12
N ARG A 216 -15.92 17.39 -7.04
CA ARG A 216 -14.59 18.01 -6.90
C ARG A 216 -14.54 19.00 -5.76
N ALA A 217 -15.60 19.79 -5.58
CA ALA A 217 -15.64 20.83 -4.53
C ALA A 217 -15.57 20.18 -3.13
N ARG A 218 -16.33 19.10 -2.90
CA ARG A 218 -16.26 18.33 -1.66
C ARG A 218 -14.92 17.64 -1.48
N ALA A 219 -14.33 17.12 -2.56
CA ALA A 219 -13.03 16.46 -2.52
C ALA A 219 -11.91 17.44 -2.13
N ASP A 220 -11.90 18.64 -2.70
CA ASP A 220 -10.89 19.66 -2.42
C ASP A 220 -11.06 20.25 -0.99
N ALA A 221 -12.29 20.42 -0.52
CA ALA A 221 -12.61 20.92 0.82
C ALA A 221 -12.02 20.04 1.96
N VAL A 222 -11.72 18.75 1.71
CA VAL A 222 -11.07 17.87 2.68
C VAL A 222 -9.71 18.43 3.12
N TYR A 223 -9.00 19.05 2.20
CA TYR A 223 -7.62 19.52 2.40
C TYR A 223 -7.53 21.02 2.68
N GLU A 224 -8.67 21.72 2.66
CA GLU A 224 -8.71 23.18 2.83
C GLU A 224 -8.13 23.60 4.18
N GLY A 225 -7.16 24.51 4.12
CA GLY A 225 -6.47 25.06 5.30
C GLY A 225 -5.55 24.06 6.04
N VAL A 226 -5.37 22.84 5.55
CA VAL A 226 -4.44 21.88 6.14
C VAL A 226 -3.03 22.17 5.62
N PRO A 227 -2.08 22.52 6.51
CA PRO A 227 -0.70 22.75 6.10
C PRO A 227 -0.05 21.41 5.75
N ASP A 228 0.64 21.36 4.60
CA ASP A 228 1.48 20.26 4.13
C ASP A 228 0.84 18.87 4.32
N PRO A 229 -0.34 18.59 3.70
CA PRO A 229 -0.88 17.24 3.70
C PRO A 229 0.10 16.30 2.97
N LEU A 230 0.20 15.04 3.41
CA LEU A 230 1.03 14.07 2.70
C LEU A 230 0.63 13.98 1.22
N VAL A 231 1.61 13.67 0.38
CA VAL A 231 1.41 13.33 -1.03
C VAL A 231 1.70 11.86 -1.29
N ALA A 232 1.35 11.38 -2.47
CA ALA A 232 1.51 9.97 -2.83
C ALA A 232 2.97 9.49 -2.73
N ASP A 233 3.92 10.37 -3.08
CA ASP A 233 5.36 10.06 -3.06
C ASP A 233 5.90 9.86 -1.65
N ASP A 234 5.35 10.52 -0.62
CA ASP A 234 5.73 10.30 0.77
C ASP A 234 5.45 8.86 1.20
N ILE A 235 4.27 8.34 0.82
CA ILE A 235 3.90 6.97 1.14
C ILE A 235 4.69 5.96 0.31
N ALA A 236 4.91 6.25 -0.97
CA ALA A 236 5.73 5.41 -1.84
C ALA A 236 7.17 5.28 -1.33
N GLY A 237 7.77 6.37 -0.84
CA GLY A 237 9.09 6.37 -0.21
C GLY A 237 9.14 5.47 1.02
N VAL A 238 8.14 5.57 1.91
CA VAL A 238 8.01 4.71 3.10
C VAL A 238 7.88 3.23 2.73
N ILE A 239 7.08 2.89 1.72
CA ILE A 239 6.91 1.52 1.24
C ILE A 239 8.24 0.94 0.76
N VAL A 240 8.94 1.65 -0.13
CA VAL A 240 10.21 1.18 -0.69
C VAL A 240 11.29 1.10 0.39
N ASP A 241 11.36 2.08 1.29
CA ASP A 241 12.32 2.06 2.41
C ASP A 241 12.08 0.86 3.35
N ALA A 242 10.83 0.50 3.64
CA ALA A 242 10.50 -0.67 4.43
C ALA A 242 10.95 -1.98 3.75
N VAL A 243 10.68 -2.14 2.45
CA VAL A 243 11.06 -3.32 1.65
C VAL A 243 12.59 -3.45 1.50
N LEU A 244 13.32 -2.32 1.49
CA LEU A 244 14.78 -2.30 1.38
C LEU A 244 15.52 -2.54 2.70
N LYS A 245 14.82 -2.66 3.84
CA LYS A 245 15.46 -2.99 5.11
C LYS A 245 16.17 -4.35 5.05
N PRO A 246 17.20 -4.57 5.89
CA PRO A 246 17.86 -5.85 5.99
C PRO A 246 16.85 -6.99 6.21
N ARG A 247 17.09 -8.16 5.62
CA ARG A 247 16.13 -9.29 5.59
C ARG A 247 15.57 -9.73 6.94
N HIS A 248 16.28 -9.47 8.04
CA HIS A 248 15.88 -9.83 9.40
C HIS A 248 15.10 -8.71 10.11
N VAL A 249 14.89 -7.58 9.44
CA VAL A 249 14.13 -6.44 9.98
C VAL A 249 12.76 -6.43 9.31
N ASP A 250 11.72 -6.65 10.09
CA ASP A 250 10.34 -6.44 9.69
C ASP A 250 9.79 -5.17 10.36
N LEU A 251 9.12 -4.33 9.59
CA LEU A 251 8.43 -3.14 10.10
C LEU A 251 6.92 -3.46 10.10
N ASP A 252 6.45 -4.05 11.18
CA ASP A 252 5.10 -4.60 11.31
C ASP A 252 4.00 -3.61 10.96
N LEU A 253 4.06 -2.41 11.55
CA LEU A 253 3.07 -1.35 11.38
C LEU A 253 3.78 0.00 11.28
N ILE A 254 3.53 0.70 10.17
CA ILE A 254 4.06 2.05 9.93
C ILE A 254 2.89 3.01 9.78
N VAL A 255 2.65 3.82 10.78
CA VAL A 255 1.64 4.88 10.74
C VAL A 255 2.26 6.16 10.23
N VAL A 256 1.77 6.70 9.10
CA VAL A 256 2.30 7.92 8.47
C VAL A 256 1.21 8.98 8.44
N LYS A 257 1.45 10.12 9.09
CA LYS A 257 0.50 11.25 9.13
C LYS A 257 1.22 12.55 8.81
N PRO A 258 0.55 13.54 8.20
CA PRO A 258 1.10 14.89 8.17
C PRO A 258 1.24 15.43 9.59
N VAL A 259 2.20 16.31 9.82
CA VAL A 259 2.43 16.91 11.17
C VAL A 259 1.16 17.58 11.70
N ALA A 260 0.35 18.13 10.80
CA ALA A 260 -0.94 18.76 11.13
C ALA A 260 -2.01 17.79 11.66
N GLN A 261 -1.85 16.47 11.49
CA GLN A 261 -2.88 15.49 11.83
C GLN A 261 -2.55 14.67 13.07
N ALA A 262 -3.29 14.86 14.15
CA ALA A 262 -3.19 14.03 15.36
C ALA A 262 -4.05 12.75 15.27
N ALA A 263 -5.29 12.86 14.72
CA ALA A 263 -6.25 11.76 14.54
C ALA A 263 -7.07 11.99 13.27
N PRO A 264 -7.86 11.01 12.77
CA PRO A 264 -8.71 11.20 11.59
C PRO A 264 -9.65 12.40 11.70
N TYR A 265 -10.12 12.70 12.91
CA TYR A 265 -11.03 13.79 13.24
C TYR A 265 -10.34 15.03 13.86
N ARG A 266 -9.02 15.03 13.99
CA ARG A 266 -8.26 16.13 14.61
C ARG A 266 -7.10 16.56 13.74
N VAL A 267 -7.35 17.56 12.93
CA VAL A 267 -6.39 18.15 12.00
C VAL A 267 -6.24 19.63 12.30
N ALA A 268 -5.01 20.12 12.44
CA ALA A 268 -4.73 21.53 12.56
C ALA A 268 -4.99 22.23 11.21
N LYS A 269 -5.53 23.43 11.24
CA LYS A 269 -5.73 24.30 10.09
C LYS A 269 -4.96 25.60 10.27
N GLY A 270 -4.46 26.17 9.18
CA GLY A 270 -3.58 27.34 9.21
C GLY A 270 -2.14 26.97 9.56
N ASP A 271 -1.28 27.98 9.71
CA ASP A 271 0.14 27.80 9.96
C ASP A 271 0.44 27.03 11.25
N LEU A 272 1.40 26.14 11.20
CA LEU A 272 1.90 25.45 12.39
C LEU A 272 2.85 26.39 13.13
N VAL A 273 2.51 26.73 14.37
CA VAL A 273 3.29 27.65 15.21
C VAL A 273 3.77 26.97 16.49
N VAL A 274 4.99 27.29 16.91
CA VAL A 274 5.50 26.87 18.23
C VAL A 274 4.74 27.65 19.30
N ARG A 275 4.17 26.93 20.28
CA ARG A 275 3.52 27.58 21.42
C ARG A 275 4.58 28.26 22.29
N ALA A 276 4.33 29.51 22.71
CA ALA A 276 5.15 30.17 23.72
C ALA A 276 5.17 29.32 25.01
N GLU A 277 6.29 29.26 25.67
CA GLU A 277 6.38 28.62 27.00
C GLU A 277 5.36 29.26 27.94
N THR A 278 4.48 28.43 28.49
CA THR A 278 3.60 28.87 29.57
C THR A 278 4.47 28.93 30.81
N THR A 279 4.96 30.10 31.16
CA THR A 279 5.60 30.31 32.46
C THR A 279 4.59 29.89 33.54
N ARG A 280 4.89 28.83 34.29
CA ARG A 280 4.13 28.39 35.47
C ARG A 280 4.43 29.27 36.64
#